data_adc28b85a992487e6599b6f66a932d51
#
_entry.id   adc28b85a992487e6599b6f66a932d51
#
_cell.length_a   1.000
_cell.length_b   1.000
_cell.length_c   1.000
_cell.angle_alpha   90.00
_cell.angle_beta   90.00
_cell.angle_gamma   90.00
#
_symmetry.space_group_name_H-M   'P 1'
#
loop_
_entity.id
_entity.type
_entity.pdbx_description
1 polymer ?
#
loop_
_entity_poly.entity_id
_entity_poly.type
_entity_poly.pdbx_seq_one_letter_code
_entity_poly.pdbx_strand_id
1 'polypeptide(L)'
;MIKKKIDKLRKLINLHNLDGYVIPKNDAYFSEFSRPDRLKTISNFTGSAGFAIVLKKENFLFVDGRYTIQAKIQSGKFFKILEIPKFWPKDILKKYNKKLILGFDPQLFTNNILKKHFNNYCKPCLIKVNFIDLIKKEKTTNSVNLFYNLNNKIAGETVSS
;
A
#
# COMPACT_ATOMS: atom_id res chain seq x y z
N MET A 1 5.55 0.78 16.76
CA MET A 1 5.16 -0.41 15.97
C MET A 1 5.40 -0.25 14.47
N ILE A 2 5.00 0.85 13.82
CA ILE A 2 5.26 1.12 12.38
C ILE A 2 6.75 1.14 12.05
N LYS A 3 7.58 1.86 12.81
CA LYS A 3 9.03 1.93 12.59
C LYS A 3 9.64 0.53 12.42
N LYS A 4 9.32 -0.41 13.32
CA LYS A 4 9.82 -1.80 13.21
C LYS A 4 9.40 -2.49 11.91
N LYS A 5 8.20 -2.20 11.39
CA LYS A 5 7.72 -2.77 10.12
C LYS A 5 8.48 -2.17 8.92
N ILE A 6 8.69 -0.85 8.93
CA ILE A 6 9.50 -0.17 7.92
C ILE A 6 10.94 -0.72 7.92
N ASP A 7 11.55 -0.91 9.09
CA ASP A 7 12.89 -1.45 9.22
C ASP A 7 12.99 -2.90 8.69
N LYS A 8 11.96 -3.73 8.97
CA LYS A 8 11.86 -5.08 8.37
C LYS A 8 11.73 -5.02 6.84
N LEU A 9 10.90 -4.11 6.32
CA LEU A 9 10.75 -3.93 4.88
C LEU A 9 12.06 -3.50 4.23
N ARG A 10 12.79 -2.58 4.84
CA ARG A 10 14.12 -2.16 4.35
C ARG A 10 15.15 -3.29 4.33
N LYS A 11 15.10 -4.21 5.30
CA LYS A 11 15.93 -5.42 5.26
C LYS A 11 15.63 -6.29 4.03
N LEU A 12 14.34 -6.47 3.70
CA LEU A 12 13.93 -7.20 2.49
C LEU A 12 14.32 -6.46 1.21
N ILE A 13 14.14 -5.13 1.17
CA ILE A 13 14.58 -4.28 0.06
C ILE A 13 16.09 -4.48 -0.20
N ASN A 14 16.89 -4.44 0.86
CA ASN A 14 18.35 -4.63 0.73
C ASN A 14 18.70 -6.06 0.30
N LEU A 15 18.06 -7.08 0.89
CA LEU A 15 18.30 -8.49 0.56
C LEU A 15 18.04 -8.80 -0.92
N HIS A 16 17.06 -8.13 -1.52
CA HIS A 16 16.70 -8.28 -2.92
C HIS A 16 17.38 -7.27 -3.86
N ASN A 17 18.39 -6.53 -3.38
CA ASN A 17 19.12 -5.52 -4.16
C ASN A 17 18.23 -4.44 -4.78
N LEU A 18 17.13 -4.09 -4.11
CA LEU A 18 16.21 -3.04 -4.52
C LEU A 18 16.60 -1.69 -3.90
N ASP A 19 16.16 -0.59 -4.51
CA ASP A 19 16.25 0.76 -3.93
C ASP A 19 14.99 1.14 -3.16
N GLY A 20 13.87 0.44 -3.42
CA GLY A 20 12.60 0.64 -2.73
C GLY A 20 11.53 -0.38 -3.08
N TYR A 21 10.36 -0.26 -2.45
CA TYR A 21 9.20 -1.12 -2.68
C TYR A 21 7.92 -0.30 -2.70
N VAL A 22 7.00 -0.63 -3.62
CA VAL A 22 5.72 0.08 -3.80
C VAL A 22 4.58 -0.76 -3.26
N ILE A 23 3.74 -0.14 -2.42
CA ILE A 23 2.64 -0.79 -1.72
C ILE A 23 1.35 -0.06 -2.05
N PRO A 24 0.47 -0.60 -2.90
CA PRO A 24 -0.83 0.00 -3.19
C PRO A 24 -1.86 -0.33 -2.11
N LYS A 25 -2.99 0.38 -2.16
CA LYS A 25 -4.14 0.11 -1.30
C LYS A 25 -4.94 -1.11 -1.74
N ASN A 26 -5.04 -1.33 -3.05
CA ASN A 26 -5.86 -2.40 -3.62
C ASN A 26 -5.33 -3.81 -3.33
N ASP A 27 -6.20 -4.78 -3.48
CA ASP A 27 -5.89 -6.22 -3.56
C ASP A 27 -5.71 -6.68 -5.02
N ALA A 28 -5.60 -8.00 -5.23
CA ALA A 28 -5.46 -8.60 -6.55
C ALA A 28 -6.69 -8.42 -7.47
N TYR A 29 -7.84 -8.07 -6.90
CA TYR A 29 -9.08 -7.78 -7.64
C TYR A 29 -9.28 -6.27 -7.84
N PHE A 30 -8.31 -5.45 -7.46
CA PHE A 30 -8.37 -3.98 -7.49
C PHE A 30 -9.49 -3.40 -6.62
N SER A 31 -9.90 -4.12 -5.59
CA SER A 31 -10.86 -3.66 -4.60
C SER A 31 -10.21 -2.66 -3.64
N GLU A 32 -10.94 -1.60 -3.28
CA GLU A 32 -10.53 -0.65 -2.24
C GLU A 32 -10.69 -1.22 -0.81
N PHE A 33 -11.47 -2.28 -0.65
CA PHE A 33 -11.69 -3.01 0.61
C PHE A 33 -10.72 -4.18 0.80
N SER A 34 -9.50 -4.02 0.31
CA SER A 34 -8.50 -5.08 0.26
C SER A 34 -8.25 -5.77 1.60
N ARG A 35 -8.24 -7.10 1.59
CA ARG A 35 -7.80 -7.95 2.70
C ARG A 35 -6.74 -8.93 2.21
N PRO A 36 -5.52 -8.90 2.76
CA PRO A 36 -5.03 -8.03 3.84
C PRO A 36 -4.78 -6.59 3.38
N ASP A 37 -5.13 -5.60 4.22
CA ASP A 37 -4.80 -4.20 3.97
C ASP A 37 -3.31 -3.96 4.19
N ARG A 38 -2.54 -4.08 3.12
CA ARG A 38 -1.08 -3.97 3.12
C ARG A 38 -0.62 -2.54 3.37
N LEU A 39 -1.33 -1.56 2.80
CA LEU A 39 -1.00 -0.15 2.99
C LEU A 39 -1.19 0.27 4.46
N LYS A 40 -2.31 -0.10 5.08
CA LYS A 40 -2.54 0.11 6.51
C LYS A 40 -1.47 -0.58 7.36
N THR A 41 -1.07 -1.79 6.99
CA THR A 41 -0.07 -2.57 7.72
C THR A 41 1.25 -1.83 7.86
N ILE A 42 1.73 -1.15 6.79
CA ILE A 42 3.03 -0.47 6.79
C ILE A 42 2.94 0.99 7.23
N SER A 43 1.82 1.67 7.00
CA SER A 43 1.70 3.11 7.21
C SER A 43 0.74 3.53 8.34
N ASN A 44 -0.16 2.67 8.81
CA ASN A 44 -1.36 2.95 9.61
C ASN A 44 -2.46 3.72 8.86
N PHE A 45 -2.26 4.10 7.63
CA PHE A 45 -3.27 4.81 6.86
C PHE A 45 -4.48 3.91 6.59
N THR A 46 -5.67 4.39 6.93
CA THR A 46 -6.94 3.63 6.82
C THR A 46 -7.85 4.14 5.71
N GLY A 47 -7.46 5.20 4.97
CA GLY A 47 -8.24 5.69 3.83
C GLY A 47 -8.35 4.65 2.72
N SER A 48 -9.36 4.76 1.87
CA SER A 48 -9.65 3.77 0.82
C SER A 48 -8.80 3.92 -0.44
N ALA A 49 -8.19 5.07 -0.67
CA ALA A 49 -7.39 5.34 -1.87
C ALA A 49 -5.98 5.85 -1.54
N GLY A 50 -4.98 5.27 -2.19
CA GLY A 50 -3.58 5.68 -2.04
C GLY A 50 -2.59 4.55 -2.26
N PHE A 51 -1.31 4.87 -2.19
CA PHE A 51 -0.21 3.91 -2.22
C PHE A 51 1.03 4.50 -1.54
N ALA A 52 1.92 3.66 -1.08
CA ALA A 52 3.18 4.07 -0.49
C ALA A 52 4.38 3.67 -1.36
N ILE A 53 5.43 4.48 -1.33
CA ILE A 53 6.76 4.14 -1.80
C ILE A 53 7.70 4.21 -0.60
N VAL A 54 8.26 3.06 -0.23
CA VAL A 54 9.27 2.97 0.84
C VAL A 54 10.63 2.81 0.19
N LEU A 55 11.49 3.79 0.37
CA LEU A 55 12.89 3.78 -0.08
C LEU A 55 13.83 3.46 1.09
N LYS A 56 15.11 3.27 0.77
CA LYS A 56 16.16 2.99 1.79
C LYS A 56 16.22 4.06 2.89
N LYS A 57 15.98 5.33 2.56
CA LYS A 57 16.08 6.45 3.53
C LYS A 57 14.77 7.22 3.74
N GLU A 58 13.85 7.18 2.78
CA GLU A 58 12.63 8.00 2.78
C GLU A 58 11.40 7.15 2.55
N ASN A 59 10.26 7.63 3.03
CA ASN A 59 8.97 6.99 2.81
C ASN A 59 7.97 8.04 2.33
N PHE A 60 7.23 7.71 1.29
CA PHE A 60 6.22 8.57 0.69
C PHE A 60 4.87 7.86 0.71
N LEU A 61 3.83 8.61 1.09
CA LEU A 61 2.45 8.14 1.03
C LEU A 61 1.67 9.08 0.13
N PHE A 62 1.24 8.56 -1.00
CA PHE A 62 0.40 9.25 -1.97
C PHE A 62 -1.06 8.98 -1.65
N VAL A 63 -1.84 10.04 -1.50
CA VAL A 63 -3.26 9.95 -1.14
C VAL A 63 -4.09 10.91 -1.99
N ASP A 64 -5.35 10.57 -2.16
CA ASP A 64 -6.36 11.48 -2.70
C ASP A 64 -6.54 12.70 -1.78
N GLY A 65 -6.92 13.85 -2.34
CA GLY A 65 -7.08 15.11 -1.59
C GLY A 65 -8.00 15.02 -0.39
N ARG A 66 -9.03 14.14 -0.45
CA ARG A 66 -9.96 13.86 0.66
C ARG A 66 -9.27 13.29 1.90
N TYR A 67 -8.13 12.64 1.74
CA TYR A 67 -7.43 11.92 2.80
C TYR A 67 -6.18 12.62 3.33
N THR A 68 -5.85 13.82 2.87
CA THR A 68 -4.58 14.50 3.24
C THR A 68 -4.46 14.75 4.74
N ILE A 69 -5.53 15.20 5.40
CA ILE A 69 -5.54 15.45 6.86
C ILE A 69 -5.42 14.13 7.61
N GLN A 70 -6.24 13.14 7.25
CA GLN A 70 -6.21 11.81 7.86
C GLN A 70 -4.82 11.16 7.73
N ALA A 71 -4.23 11.21 6.55
CA ALA A 71 -2.91 10.65 6.29
C ALA A 71 -1.81 11.32 7.13
N LYS A 72 -1.87 12.67 7.30
CA LYS A 72 -0.95 13.41 8.16
C LYS A 72 -1.04 12.94 9.61
N ILE A 73 -2.26 12.79 10.14
CA ILE A 73 -2.47 12.34 11.52
C ILE A 73 -2.00 10.90 11.71
N GLN A 74 -2.36 10.00 10.81
CA GLN A 74 -2.11 8.56 10.97
C GLN A 74 -0.67 8.15 10.60
N SER A 75 -0.06 8.81 9.64
CA SER A 75 1.18 8.37 8.97
C SER A 75 2.28 9.43 8.93
N GLY A 76 1.98 10.71 9.16
CA GLY A 76 2.89 11.84 8.92
C GLY A 76 4.19 11.80 9.71
N LYS A 77 4.22 11.06 10.84
CA LYS A 77 5.46 10.84 11.61
C LYS A 77 6.51 10.03 10.83
N PHE A 78 6.08 9.15 9.92
CA PHE A 78 6.95 8.20 9.23
C PHE A 78 6.94 8.33 7.71
N PHE A 79 5.96 9.05 7.16
CA PHE A 79 5.77 9.21 5.72
C PHE A 79 5.64 10.69 5.36
N LYS A 80 6.27 11.08 4.26
CA LYS A 80 5.96 12.34 3.59
C LYS A 80 4.64 12.18 2.84
N ILE A 81 3.62 12.93 3.21
CA ILE A 81 2.28 12.85 2.62
C ILE A 81 2.26 13.70 1.34
N LEU A 82 1.84 13.09 0.25
CA LEU A 82 1.78 13.70 -1.08
C LEU A 82 0.36 13.56 -1.64
N GLU A 83 -0.22 14.67 -2.05
CA GLU A 83 -1.59 14.71 -2.59
C GLU A 83 -1.59 14.46 -4.10
N ILE A 84 -2.38 13.49 -4.55
CA ILE A 84 -2.71 13.26 -5.96
C ILE A 84 -3.91 14.17 -6.33
N PRO A 85 -3.90 14.83 -7.50
CA PRO A 85 -2.95 14.71 -8.62
C PRO A 85 -1.79 15.69 -8.59
N LYS A 86 -1.61 16.50 -7.52
CA LYS A 86 -0.54 17.51 -7.46
C LYS A 86 0.85 16.91 -7.56
N PHE A 87 1.03 15.72 -6.95
CA PHE A 87 2.29 14.98 -6.96
C PHE A 87 2.07 13.55 -7.42
N TRP A 88 2.97 13.08 -8.29
CA TRP A 88 3.03 11.72 -8.78
C TRP A 88 4.39 11.08 -8.48
N PRO A 89 4.55 9.75 -8.60
CA PRO A 89 5.84 9.09 -8.44
C PRO A 89 6.99 9.75 -9.21
N LYS A 90 6.72 10.23 -10.45
CA LYS A 90 7.69 10.94 -11.27
C LYS A 90 8.34 12.14 -10.56
N ASP A 91 7.57 12.89 -9.77
CA ASP A 91 8.03 14.13 -9.12
C ASP A 91 9.02 13.85 -7.99
N ILE A 92 8.97 12.64 -7.45
CA ILE A 92 9.90 12.16 -6.44
C ILE A 92 11.09 11.44 -7.10
N LEU A 93 10.80 10.53 -8.04
CA LEU A 93 11.81 9.66 -8.64
C LEU A 93 12.80 10.43 -9.51
N LYS A 94 12.39 11.52 -10.15
CA LYS A 94 13.28 12.41 -10.92
C LYS A 94 14.35 13.12 -10.07
N LYS A 95 14.18 13.20 -8.76
CA LYS A 95 15.15 13.84 -7.86
C LYS A 95 16.41 13.00 -7.64
N TYR A 96 16.38 11.74 -8.05
CA TYR A 96 17.53 10.83 -7.93
C TYR A 96 18.33 10.81 -9.22
N ASN A 97 19.65 10.87 -9.10
CA ASN A 97 20.58 10.91 -10.25
C ASN A 97 20.62 9.61 -11.06
N LYS A 98 19.94 8.57 -10.59
CA LYS A 98 19.80 7.26 -11.27
C LYS A 98 18.36 6.79 -11.25
N LYS A 99 18.00 5.93 -12.21
CA LYS A 99 16.74 5.19 -12.15
C LYS A 99 16.81 4.17 -11.01
N LEU A 100 15.98 4.39 -9.97
CA LEU A 100 15.87 3.49 -8.83
C LEU A 100 15.25 2.15 -9.26
N ILE A 101 15.72 1.05 -8.67
CA ILE A 101 15.11 -0.27 -8.83
C ILE A 101 14.02 -0.40 -7.77
N LEU A 102 12.74 -0.40 -8.20
CA LEU A 102 11.60 -0.51 -7.30
C LEU A 102 10.93 -1.87 -7.43
N GLY A 103 10.74 -2.54 -6.30
CA GLY A 103 10.00 -3.79 -6.22
C GLY A 103 8.48 -3.55 -6.29
N PHE A 104 7.79 -4.40 -7.04
CA PHE A 104 6.34 -4.42 -7.22
C PHE A 104 5.80 -5.84 -7.07
N ASP A 105 4.67 -5.98 -6.41
CA ASP A 105 3.90 -7.22 -6.46
C ASP A 105 3.10 -7.25 -7.78
N PRO A 106 3.38 -8.22 -8.69
CA PRO A 106 2.74 -8.25 -10.00
C PRO A 106 1.23 -8.46 -9.97
N GLN A 107 0.68 -8.99 -8.86
CA GLN A 107 -0.77 -9.19 -8.70
C GLN A 107 -1.51 -7.88 -8.38
N LEU A 108 -0.80 -6.84 -7.95
CA LEU A 108 -1.39 -5.59 -7.46
C LEU A 108 -1.27 -4.43 -8.45
N PHE A 109 -0.63 -4.63 -9.60
CA PHE A 109 -0.41 -3.60 -10.60
C PHE A 109 -0.72 -4.09 -12.01
N THR A 110 -1.48 -3.30 -12.75
CA THR A 110 -1.63 -3.53 -14.19
C THR A 110 -0.42 -2.98 -14.95
N ASN A 111 -0.15 -3.55 -16.13
CA ASN A 111 0.90 -3.03 -17.03
C ASN A 111 0.68 -1.55 -17.38
N ASN A 112 -0.57 -1.13 -17.50
CA ASN A 112 -0.91 0.27 -17.82
C ASN A 112 -0.53 1.21 -16.67
N ILE A 113 -0.79 0.83 -15.42
CA ILE A 113 -0.38 1.62 -14.24
C ILE A 113 1.14 1.73 -14.18
N LEU A 114 1.86 0.61 -14.38
CA LEU A 114 3.32 0.61 -14.38
C LEU A 114 3.89 1.48 -15.50
N LYS A 115 3.39 1.35 -16.72
CA LYS A 115 3.82 2.16 -17.87
C LYS A 115 3.57 3.66 -17.61
N LYS A 116 2.37 4.01 -17.15
CA LYS A 116 1.95 5.40 -16.98
C LYS A 116 2.72 6.12 -15.88
N HIS A 117 2.97 5.46 -14.75
CA HIS A 117 3.43 6.14 -13.54
C HIS A 117 4.87 5.80 -13.11
N PHE A 118 5.46 4.71 -13.62
CA PHE A 118 6.73 4.18 -13.11
C PHE A 118 7.80 3.92 -14.16
N ASN A 119 7.52 3.23 -15.26
CA ASN A 119 8.53 2.68 -16.18
C ASN A 119 9.54 3.70 -16.72
N ASN A 120 9.12 4.94 -16.93
CA ASN A 120 10.02 5.98 -17.41
C ASN A 120 10.93 6.55 -16.32
N TYR A 121 10.59 6.34 -15.04
CA TYR A 121 11.20 7.00 -13.89
C TYR A 121 11.92 6.05 -12.95
N CYS A 122 11.68 4.77 -13.04
CA CYS A 122 12.39 3.72 -12.29
C CYS A 122 12.59 2.48 -13.15
N LYS A 123 13.35 1.50 -12.62
CA LYS A 123 13.43 0.14 -13.15
C LYS A 123 12.48 -0.73 -12.33
N PRO A 124 11.31 -1.15 -12.86
CA PRO A 124 10.41 -2.01 -12.13
C PRO A 124 11.00 -3.41 -11.99
N CYS A 125 10.95 -3.95 -10.78
CA CYS A 125 11.35 -5.32 -10.47
C CYS A 125 10.12 -6.05 -9.90
N LEU A 126 9.64 -7.07 -10.60
CA LEU A 126 8.46 -7.83 -10.18
C LEU A 126 8.84 -8.85 -9.11
N ILE A 127 8.22 -8.76 -7.95
CA ILE A 127 8.50 -9.61 -6.79
C ILE A 127 7.29 -10.51 -6.55
N LYS A 128 7.44 -11.82 -6.75
CA LYS A 128 6.35 -12.79 -6.65
C LYS A 128 5.78 -12.95 -5.23
N VAL A 129 6.61 -12.73 -4.20
CA VAL A 129 6.17 -12.84 -2.79
C VAL A 129 6.05 -11.45 -2.20
N ASN A 130 4.84 -11.07 -1.78
CA ASN A 130 4.61 -9.73 -1.23
C ASN A 130 5.38 -9.52 0.08
N PHE A 131 6.24 -8.50 0.13
CA PHE A 131 7.08 -8.23 1.30
C PHE A 131 6.26 -7.84 2.53
N ILE A 132 5.10 -7.23 2.37
CA ILE A 132 4.25 -6.84 3.50
C ILE A 132 3.63 -8.07 4.16
N ASP A 133 3.27 -9.09 3.36
CA ASP A 133 2.72 -10.35 3.87
C ASP A 133 3.80 -11.13 4.65
N LEU A 134 5.08 -11.09 4.20
CA LEU A 134 6.20 -11.66 4.96
C LEU A 134 6.42 -10.96 6.31
N ILE A 135 6.20 -9.64 6.37
CA ILE A 135 6.37 -8.87 7.60
C ILE A 135 5.22 -9.11 8.58
N LYS A 136 4.02 -9.38 8.06
CA LYS A 136 2.80 -9.56 8.83
C LYS A 136 2.74 -10.89 9.57
N LYS A 137 3.70 -11.77 9.57
CA LYS A 137 3.75 -13.10 10.21
C LYS A 137 3.09 -13.23 11.61
N GLU A 138 1.94 -12.58 11.82
CA GLU A 138 1.02 -12.87 12.92
C GLU A 138 0.03 -13.91 12.43
N LYS A 139 -0.02 -15.04 13.11
CA LYS A 139 -1.07 -16.03 12.97
C LYS A 139 -2.42 -15.32 13.10
N THR A 140 -3.05 -14.98 11.99
CA THR A 140 -4.47 -14.67 12.01
C THR A 140 -5.18 -16.00 12.14
N THR A 141 -5.44 -16.44 13.37
CA THR A 141 -6.56 -17.32 13.67
C THR A 141 -7.83 -16.49 13.38
N ASN A 142 -8.09 -16.26 12.12
CA ASN A 142 -9.38 -15.74 11.72
C ASN A 142 -10.31 -16.92 11.60
N SER A 143 -11.12 -17.14 12.63
CA SER A 143 -12.46 -17.64 12.41
C SER A 143 -13.16 -16.57 11.56
N VAL A 144 -13.10 -16.70 10.25
CA VAL A 144 -13.87 -15.87 9.36
C VAL A 144 -15.29 -16.36 9.48
N ASN A 145 -16.14 -15.68 10.25
CA ASN A 145 -17.57 -15.74 10.01
C ASN A 145 -17.76 -15.15 8.60
N LEU A 146 -17.81 -16.05 7.60
CA LEU A 146 -17.97 -15.69 6.19
C LEU A 146 -19.28 -14.95 5.94
N PHE A 147 -20.27 -15.17 6.79
CA PHE A 147 -21.61 -14.57 6.70
C PHE A 147 -22.10 -14.18 8.09
N TYR A 148 -22.81 -13.06 8.18
CA TYR A 148 -23.59 -12.69 9.34
C TYR A 148 -24.95 -12.15 8.88
N ASN A 149 -26.01 -12.50 9.61
CA ASN A 149 -27.33 -11.96 9.36
C ASN A 149 -27.50 -10.66 10.17
N LEU A 150 -27.98 -9.61 9.52
CA LEU A 150 -28.40 -8.42 10.23
C LEU A 150 -29.68 -8.74 11.03
N ASN A 151 -29.73 -8.17 12.24
CA ASN A 151 -30.97 -8.23 13.03
C ASN A 151 -32.09 -7.52 12.28
N ASN A 152 -33.32 -8.08 12.31
CA ASN A 152 -34.48 -7.52 11.63
C ASN A 152 -34.76 -6.04 11.99
N LYS A 153 -34.38 -5.59 13.21
CA LYS A 153 -34.45 -4.18 13.59
C LYS A 153 -33.52 -3.28 12.77
N ILE A 154 -32.48 -3.83 12.18
CA ILE A 154 -31.51 -3.11 11.32
C ILE A 154 -31.86 -3.32 9.85
N ALA A 155 -32.23 -4.54 9.48
CA ALA A 155 -32.55 -4.91 8.11
C ALA A 155 -33.96 -4.46 7.68
N GLY A 156 -34.89 -4.30 8.63
CA GLY A 156 -36.29 -3.88 8.36
C GLY A 156 -37.22 -5.03 7.98
N GLU A 157 -36.73 -6.06 7.30
CA GLU A 157 -37.51 -7.21 6.80
C GLU A 157 -36.78 -8.53 7.02
N THR A 158 -37.53 -9.63 7.00
CA THR A 158 -36.99 -11.00 7.01
C THR A 158 -36.70 -11.46 5.59
N VAL A 159 -35.79 -12.45 5.44
CA VAL A 159 -35.42 -13.01 4.13
C VAL A 159 -36.61 -13.74 3.44
N SER A 160 -37.66 -14.05 4.18
CA SER A 160 -38.84 -14.79 3.72
C SER A 160 -40.04 -13.89 3.44
N SER A 161 -39.92 -12.59 3.48
CA SER A 161 -41.01 -11.64 3.15
C SER A 161 -40.97 -11.20 1.69
#